data_d342e6c320465e6375784bdca9be94ac
#
_entry.id   d342e6c320465e6375784bdca9be94ac
#
_cell.length_a   1.000
_cell.length_b   1.000
_cell.length_c   1.000
_cell.angle_alpha   90.00
_cell.angle_beta   90.00
_cell.angle_gamma   90.00
#
_symmetry.space_group_name_H-M   'P 1'
#
loop_
_entity.id
_entity.type
_entity.pdbx_description
1 polymer ?
#
loop_
_entity_poly.entity_id
_entity_poly.type
_entity_poly.pdbx_seq_one_letter_code
_entity_poly.pdbx_strand_id
1 'polypeptide(L)'
;MSEIETALERARDTKALEFGVGAMEKVPAMFNKLFPGKTAIVVADKNTYAVAGEAVYGYLKNAGINTESPFIFTDPELFAEWSYIGQLEAFLKERDVIAVAVGSGVINDLTKLVSSHLGRRYIIVGTA
;
A
#
# COMPACT_ATOMS: atom_id res chain seq x y z
N MET A 1 -5.79 -18.39 16.66
CA MET A 1 -5.50 -17.25 15.76
C MET A 1 -4.13 -16.71 16.04
N SER A 2 -3.33 -16.43 15.01
CA SER A 2 -1.99 -15.87 15.19
C SER A 2 -2.07 -14.42 15.65
N GLU A 3 -0.95 -13.90 16.18
CA GLU A 3 -0.85 -12.49 16.55
C GLU A 3 -1.09 -11.57 15.36
N ILE A 4 -0.60 -11.96 14.17
CA ILE A 4 -0.81 -11.19 12.95
C ILE A 4 -2.28 -11.20 12.55
N GLU A 5 -2.95 -12.35 12.61
CA GLU A 5 -4.38 -12.43 12.30
C GLU A 5 -5.21 -11.57 13.25
N THR A 6 -4.88 -11.58 14.54
CA THR A 6 -5.55 -10.74 15.53
C THR A 6 -5.34 -9.26 15.23
N ALA A 7 -4.10 -8.89 14.87
CA ALA A 7 -3.78 -7.51 14.52
C ALA A 7 -4.51 -7.08 13.24
N LEU A 8 -4.66 -7.98 12.26
CA LEU A 8 -5.41 -7.71 11.03
C LEU A 8 -6.90 -7.47 11.31
N GLU A 9 -7.49 -8.23 12.23
CA GLU A 9 -8.88 -7.99 12.63
C GLU A 9 -9.06 -6.61 13.23
N ARG A 10 -8.14 -6.17 14.07
CA ARG A 10 -8.17 -4.84 14.65
C ARG A 10 -7.99 -3.75 13.59
N ALA A 11 -7.22 -4.03 12.56
CA ALA A 11 -6.96 -3.08 11.47
C ALA A 11 -8.17 -2.90 10.54
N ARG A 12 -9.21 -3.73 10.63
CA ARG A 12 -10.44 -3.59 9.82
C ARG A 12 -11.14 -2.26 10.05
N ASP A 13 -10.99 -1.68 11.23
CA ASP A 13 -11.61 -0.41 11.56
C ASP A 13 -10.94 0.76 10.84
N THR A 14 -9.74 0.54 10.28
CA THR A 14 -9.04 1.55 9.50
C THR A 14 -9.67 1.62 8.11
N LYS A 15 -10.16 2.80 7.74
CA LYS A 15 -10.84 2.98 6.45
C LYS A 15 -9.84 2.84 5.30
N ALA A 16 -10.08 1.86 4.46
CA ALA A 16 -9.33 1.63 3.23
C ALA A 16 -10.27 1.71 2.04
N LEU A 17 -9.71 2.05 0.89
CA LEU A 17 -10.41 1.95 -0.38
C LEU A 17 -9.78 0.82 -1.17
N GLU A 18 -10.64 -0.06 -1.69
CA GLU A 18 -10.20 -1.19 -2.46
C GLU A 18 -10.60 -1.00 -3.92
N PHE A 19 -9.65 -1.23 -4.81
CA PHE A 19 -9.86 -1.14 -6.26
C PHE A 19 -9.46 -2.46 -6.91
N GLY A 20 -10.24 -2.88 -7.87
CA GLY A 20 -9.86 -4.00 -8.71
C GLY A 20 -8.81 -3.58 -9.75
N VAL A 21 -8.24 -4.56 -10.45
CA VAL A 21 -7.19 -4.33 -11.46
C VAL A 21 -7.65 -3.35 -12.54
N GLY A 22 -8.89 -3.45 -13.00
CA GLY A 22 -9.43 -2.55 -14.02
C GLY A 22 -9.70 -1.13 -13.56
N ALA A 23 -9.46 -0.82 -12.28
CA ALA A 23 -9.72 0.50 -11.71
C ALA A 23 -8.44 1.27 -11.39
N MET A 24 -7.26 0.79 -11.81
CA MET A 24 -5.97 1.42 -11.52
C MET A 24 -5.92 2.89 -11.96
N GLU A 25 -6.48 3.21 -13.09
CA GLU A 25 -6.49 4.57 -13.64
C GLU A 25 -7.33 5.55 -12.81
N LYS A 26 -8.20 5.03 -11.94
CA LYS A 26 -9.04 5.85 -11.05
C LYS A 26 -8.34 6.22 -9.74
N VAL A 27 -7.22 5.58 -9.44
CA VAL A 27 -6.49 5.79 -8.18
C VAL A 27 -6.07 7.25 -7.99
N PRO A 28 -5.53 7.96 -8.99
CA PRO A 28 -5.12 9.35 -8.79
C PRO A 28 -6.27 10.27 -8.38
N ALA A 29 -7.42 10.16 -9.04
CA ALA A 29 -8.58 10.99 -8.72
C ALA A 29 -9.06 10.72 -7.29
N MET A 30 -9.10 9.46 -6.89
CA MET A 30 -9.51 9.08 -5.55
C MET A 30 -8.51 9.53 -4.50
N PHE A 31 -7.21 9.42 -4.80
CA PHE A 31 -6.16 9.90 -3.91
C PHE A 31 -6.29 11.40 -3.66
N ASN A 32 -6.47 12.19 -4.71
CA ASN A 32 -6.66 13.63 -4.59
C ASN A 32 -7.90 13.99 -3.78
N LYS A 33 -8.97 13.23 -3.94
CA LYS A 33 -10.21 13.47 -3.21
C LYS A 33 -10.08 13.19 -1.72
N LEU A 34 -9.40 12.11 -1.35
CA LEU A 34 -9.29 11.65 0.03
C LEU A 34 -8.09 12.21 0.77
N PHE A 35 -7.00 12.44 0.07
CA PHE A 35 -5.73 12.84 0.65
C PHE A 35 -5.15 14.07 -0.05
N PRO A 36 -5.92 15.18 -0.13
CA PRO A 36 -5.45 16.36 -0.85
C PRO A 36 -4.15 16.90 -0.25
N GLY A 37 -3.16 17.15 -1.11
CA GLY A 37 -1.87 17.68 -0.69
C GLY A 37 -0.92 16.66 -0.06
N LYS A 38 -1.32 15.41 0.08
CA LYS A 38 -0.46 14.36 0.65
C LYS A 38 0.42 13.74 -0.41
N THR A 39 1.48 13.08 0.04
CA THR A 39 2.41 12.36 -0.80
C THR A 39 2.04 10.88 -0.82
N ALA A 40 2.06 10.26 -1.99
CA ALA A 40 1.77 8.85 -2.17
C ALA A 40 3.06 8.03 -2.21
N ILE A 41 2.97 6.78 -1.77
CA ILE A 41 4.02 5.79 -2.00
C ILE A 41 3.39 4.47 -2.40
N VAL A 42 3.83 3.92 -3.52
CA VAL A 42 3.38 2.59 -3.97
C VAL A 42 4.13 1.53 -3.17
N VAL A 43 3.39 0.57 -2.63
CA VAL A 43 3.97 -0.57 -1.90
C VAL A 43 3.61 -1.84 -2.68
N ALA A 44 4.62 -2.61 -3.06
CA ALA A 44 4.43 -3.81 -3.89
C ALA A 44 5.56 -4.80 -3.65
N ASP A 45 5.43 -6.00 -4.21
CA ASP A 45 6.55 -6.91 -4.39
C ASP A 45 7.02 -6.84 -5.84
N LYS A 46 8.09 -7.57 -6.20
CA LYS A 46 8.66 -7.53 -7.55
C LYS A 46 7.63 -7.93 -8.61
N ASN A 47 6.84 -8.96 -8.34
CA ASN A 47 5.86 -9.46 -9.30
C ASN A 47 4.69 -8.51 -9.47
N THR A 48 4.12 -8.04 -8.38
CA THR A 48 2.96 -7.14 -8.44
C THR A 48 3.35 -5.76 -8.97
N TYR A 49 4.58 -5.32 -8.74
CA TYR A 49 5.07 -4.08 -9.32
C TYR A 49 5.15 -4.19 -10.84
N ALA A 50 5.70 -5.28 -11.36
CA ALA A 50 5.79 -5.50 -12.80
C ALA A 50 4.41 -5.62 -13.45
N VAL A 51 3.45 -6.25 -12.77
CA VAL A 51 2.10 -6.47 -13.30
C VAL A 51 1.25 -5.20 -13.25
N ALA A 52 1.29 -4.45 -12.17
CA ALA A 52 0.39 -3.34 -11.93
C ALA A 52 1.00 -2.13 -11.21
N GLY A 53 1.94 -2.35 -10.30
CA GLY A 53 2.49 -1.27 -9.48
C GLY A 53 3.16 -0.17 -10.27
N GLU A 54 3.89 -0.52 -11.31
CA GLU A 54 4.53 0.45 -12.20
C GLU A 54 3.50 1.34 -12.89
N ALA A 55 2.39 0.75 -13.34
CA ALA A 55 1.31 1.51 -13.97
C ALA A 55 0.66 2.48 -12.97
N VAL A 56 0.38 2.03 -11.76
CA VAL A 56 -0.20 2.89 -10.71
C VAL A 56 0.75 4.03 -10.37
N TYR A 57 2.04 3.74 -10.22
CA TYR A 57 3.06 4.75 -10.00
C TYR A 57 3.05 5.81 -11.09
N GLY A 58 3.00 5.36 -12.35
CA GLY A 58 2.93 6.26 -13.51
C GLY A 58 1.67 7.12 -13.52
N TYR A 59 0.51 6.53 -13.23
CA TYR A 59 -0.75 7.28 -13.16
C TYR A 59 -0.70 8.37 -12.08
N LEU A 60 -0.16 8.06 -10.91
CA LEU A 60 -0.03 9.04 -9.83
C LEU A 60 0.88 10.20 -10.21
N LYS A 61 2.02 9.91 -10.80
CA LYS A 61 2.96 10.95 -11.23
C LYS A 61 2.39 11.81 -12.35
N ASN A 62 1.73 11.18 -13.32
CA ASN A 62 1.14 11.90 -14.45
C ASN A 62 -0.01 12.81 -14.01
N ALA A 63 -0.66 12.49 -12.91
CA ALA A 63 -1.72 13.33 -12.34
C ALA A 63 -1.18 14.50 -11.50
N GLY A 64 0.13 14.63 -11.38
CA GLY A 64 0.75 15.70 -10.59
C GLY A 64 0.75 15.46 -9.09
N ILE A 65 0.47 14.24 -8.65
CA ILE A 65 0.51 13.89 -7.22
C ILE A 65 1.95 13.67 -6.82
N ASN A 66 2.37 14.28 -5.70
CA ASN A 66 3.69 14.01 -5.12
C ASN A 66 3.75 12.53 -4.79
N THR A 67 4.72 11.83 -5.40
CA THR A 67 4.84 10.37 -5.27
C THR A 67 6.30 10.03 -5.04
N GLU A 68 6.58 9.40 -3.90
CA GLU A 68 7.94 8.93 -3.63
C GLU A 68 8.24 7.68 -4.46
N SER A 69 9.52 7.32 -4.51
CA SER A 69 9.93 6.07 -5.16
C SER A 69 9.24 4.88 -4.49
N PRO A 70 8.77 3.90 -5.27
CA PRO A 70 8.04 2.78 -4.70
C PRO A 70 8.83 1.98 -3.67
N PHE A 71 8.15 1.47 -2.66
CA PHE A 71 8.73 0.50 -1.73
C PHE A 71 8.42 -0.89 -2.27
N ILE A 72 9.45 -1.62 -2.68
CA ILE A 72 9.30 -2.93 -3.32
C ILE A 72 9.99 -3.99 -2.48
N PHE A 73 9.21 -4.96 -2.01
CA PHE A 73 9.77 -6.15 -1.37
C PHE A 73 10.41 -7.04 -2.44
N THR A 74 11.66 -7.42 -2.20
CA THR A 74 12.44 -8.18 -3.18
C THR A 74 12.56 -9.67 -2.85
N ASP A 75 12.09 -10.10 -1.69
CA ASP A 75 12.11 -11.51 -1.31
C ASP A 75 11.21 -12.33 -2.23
N PRO A 76 11.70 -13.46 -2.78
CA PRO A 76 10.89 -14.30 -3.66
C PRO A 76 9.76 -15.03 -2.94
N GLU A 77 9.86 -15.23 -1.63
CA GLU A 77 8.85 -15.88 -0.82
C GLU A 77 8.33 -14.92 0.26
N LEU A 78 7.64 -13.88 -0.18
CA LEU A 78 7.07 -12.91 0.74
C LEU A 78 5.81 -13.47 1.40
N PHE A 79 5.74 -13.34 2.71
CA PHE A 79 4.55 -13.70 3.50
C PHE A 79 4.40 -12.74 4.68
N ALA A 80 3.21 -12.74 5.29
CA ALA A 80 2.92 -11.82 6.41
C ALA A 80 3.70 -12.28 7.65
N GLU A 81 4.76 -11.56 7.98
CA GLU A 81 5.67 -11.86 9.07
C GLU A 81 6.14 -10.56 9.72
N TRP A 82 6.43 -10.61 11.01
CA TRP A 82 6.83 -9.42 11.77
C TRP A 82 8.09 -8.74 11.22
N SER A 83 9.03 -9.50 10.64
CA SER A 83 10.24 -8.90 10.06
C SER A 83 9.91 -7.98 8.89
N TYR A 84 8.97 -8.38 8.02
CA TYR A 84 8.54 -7.55 6.89
C TYR A 84 7.69 -6.37 7.36
N ILE A 85 6.85 -6.59 8.35
CA ILE A 85 6.07 -5.52 8.98
C ILE A 85 7.02 -4.46 9.55
N GLY A 86 8.06 -4.89 10.26
CA GLY A 86 9.07 -3.99 10.82
C GLY A 86 9.82 -3.20 9.75
N GLN A 87 10.19 -3.83 8.65
CA GLN A 87 10.86 -3.16 7.53
C GLN A 87 10.01 -2.05 6.94
N LEU A 88 8.74 -2.36 6.65
CA LEU A 88 7.83 -1.38 6.05
C LEU A 88 7.50 -0.26 7.04
N GLU A 89 7.25 -0.61 8.30
CA GLU A 89 6.95 0.38 9.34
C GLU A 89 8.11 1.36 9.55
N ALA A 90 9.33 0.85 9.65
CA ALA A 90 10.51 1.70 9.82
C ALA A 90 10.68 2.68 8.65
N PHE A 91 10.38 2.22 7.44
CA PHE A 91 10.44 3.06 6.25
C PHE A 91 9.36 4.14 6.25
N LEU A 92 8.11 3.76 6.51
CA LEU A 92 6.99 4.69 6.44
C LEU A 92 6.93 5.66 7.62
N LYS A 93 7.38 5.23 8.79
CA LYS A 93 7.31 6.00 10.03
C LYS A 93 7.95 7.37 9.92
N GLU A 94 9.07 7.47 9.23
CA GLU A 94 9.84 8.70 9.09
C GLU A 94 9.34 9.58 7.94
N ARG A 95 8.32 9.14 7.22
CA ARG A 95 7.81 9.83 6.04
C ARG A 95 6.33 10.16 6.23
N ASP A 96 5.93 11.35 5.82
CA ASP A 96 4.51 11.73 5.80
C ASP A 96 3.91 11.31 4.45
N VAL A 97 3.64 10.04 4.31
CA VAL A 97 3.15 9.46 3.06
C VAL A 97 1.92 8.60 3.30
N ILE A 98 1.12 8.45 2.26
CA ILE A 98 -0.03 7.55 2.23
C ILE A 98 0.32 6.36 1.35
N ALA A 99 0.25 5.17 1.91
CA ALA A 99 0.58 3.95 1.19
C ALA A 99 -0.52 3.58 0.18
N VAL A 100 -0.10 3.26 -1.03
CA VAL A 100 -0.96 2.71 -2.08
C VAL A 100 -0.44 1.30 -2.34
N ALA A 101 -1.07 0.32 -1.71
CA ALA A 101 -0.68 -1.08 -1.84
C ALA A 101 -1.15 -1.62 -3.18
N VAL A 102 -0.22 -2.17 -3.96
CA VAL A 102 -0.55 -2.79 -5.24
C VAL A 102 -0.07 -4.23 -5.18
N GLY A 103 -1.00 -5.15 -4.94
CA GLY A 103 -0.61 -6.53 -4.80
C GLY A 103 -1.72 -7.48 -4.40
N SER A 104 -1.31 -8.70 -4.10
CA SER A 104 -2.17 -9.75 -3.58
C SER A 104 -2.32 -9.61 -2.07
N GLY A 105 -2.93 -10.64 -1.44
CA GLY A 105 -3.23 -10.63 -0.01
C GLY A 105 -2.08 -10.27 0.89
N VAL A 106 -0.87 -10.77 0.63
CA VAL A 106 0.29 -10.52 1.51
C VAL A 106 0.66 -9.04 1.54
N ILE A 107 0.78 -8.41 0.37
CA ILE A 107 1.11 -6.97 0.27
C ILE A 107 0.02 -6.14 0.94
N ASN A 108 -1.24 -6.48 0.68
CA ASN A 108 -2.38 -5.78 1.26
C ASN A 108 -2.38 -5.89 2.79
N ASP A 109 -2.15 -7.09 3.31
CA ASP A 109 -2.11 -7.33 4.75
C ASP A 109 -0.96 -6.59 5.44
N LEU A 110 0.24 -6.60 4.86
CA LEU A 110 1.38 -5.87 5.40
C LEU A 110 1.10 -4.37 5.45
N THR A 111 0.51 -3.83 4.38
CA THR A 111 0.19 -2.41 4.31
C THR A 111 -0.90 -2.02 5.32
N LYS A 112 -1.92 -2.86 5.47
CA LYS A 112 -2.98 -2.64 6.46
C LYS A 112 -2.42 -2.56 7.87
N LEU A 113 -1.58 -3.54 8.24
CA LEU A 113 -1.00 -3.58 9.58
C LEU A 113 -0.13 -2.36 9.87
N VAL A 114 0.79 -2.03 8.96
CA VAL A 114 1.71 -0.92 9.17
C VAL A 114 0.96 0.40 9.20
N SER A 115 0.03 0.62 8.28
CA SER A 115 -0.75 1.85 8.26
C SER A 115 -1.58 2.00 9.54
N SER A 116 -2.18 0.92 10.01
CA SER A 116 -2.93 0.91 11.27
C SER A 116 -2.05 1.26 12.46
N HIS A 117 -0.85 0.67 12.55
CA HIS A 117 0.10 0.99 13.62
C HIS A 117 0.49 2.46 13.64
N LEU A 118 0.63 3.06 12.45
CA LEU A 118 1.00 4.46 12.31
C LEU A 118 -0.19 5.41 12.39
N GLY A 119 -1.40 4.87 12.53
CA GLY A 119 -2.62 5.67 12.56
C GLY A 119 -2.93 6.36 11.23
N ARG A 120 -2.57 5.73 10.12
CA ARG A 120 -2.75 6.30 8.77
C ARG A 120 -3.76 5.51 7.96
N ARG A 121 -4.43 6.21 7.06
CA ARG A 121 -5.27 5.59 6.03
C ARG A 121 -4.40 5.13 4.86
N TYR A 122 -4.97 4.33 3.99
CA TYR A 122 -4.23 3.72 2.88
C TYR A 122 -5.21 3.36 1.75
N ILE A 123 -4.65 3.07 0.57
CA ILE A 123 -5.41 2.59 -0.59
C ILE A 123 -4.89 1.20 -0.95
N ILE A 124 -5.78 0.30 -1.31
CA ILE A 124 -5.45 -1.03 -1.78
C ILE A 124 -5.90 -1.20 -3.22
N VAL A 125 -4.98 -1.63 -4.07
CA VAL A 125 -5.26 -1.98 -5.47
C VAL A 125 -4.99 -3.46 -5.63
N GLY A 126 -6.04 -4.25 -5.78
CA GLY A 126 -5.91 -5.69 -5.95
C GLY A 126 -5.40 -6.06 -7.34
N THR A 127 -4.54 -7.09 -7.40
CA THR A 127 -3.97 -7.59 -8.66
C THR A 127 -4.50 -8.97 -9.06
N ALA A 128 -5.32 -9.58 -8.24
CA ALA A 128 -5.88 -10.91 -8.51
C ALA A 128 -7.33 -10.84 -8.97
#